data_616db67f5bd746e00c741bfa0378dfc3
#
_entry.id   616db67f5bd746e00c741bfa0378dfc3
#
_cell.length_a   1.000
_cell.length_b   1.000
_cell.length_c   1.000
_cell.angle_alpha   90.00
_cell.angle_beta   90.00
_cell.angle_gamma   90.00
#
_symmetry.space_group_name_H-M   'P 1'
#
loop_
_entity.id
_entity.type
_entity.pdbx_description
1 polymer ?
#
loop_
_entity_poly.entity_id
_entity_poly.type
_entity_poly.pdbx_seq_one_letter_code
_entity_poly.pdbx_strand_id
1 'polypeptide(L)'
;MIEQNTLYTSTDPFNELTHLAQENNLINPELFTKYAVKRGLRDLDGRGVLVGLTEIGEVHSYIVDENEIIPVPGRLLYRGIDIADITKGYLTDHRYGFEETTYLLLFGKLPNPRQLKNFNKILSEKRKLPDDFVRDMILKAPTKDIMNSMARSVLALYSYDEDNPDDTSLSNVLRQCIHLISCFPSLAVYGYQAYAHYHQNQSLYIHTPRPELSTAENILYMLRPNRKYTELEALLLDLALILHAEHGGGNNSSFTTHLVTSSGTDTYSTIAAALGSLKGPRHGGANLKVVKMFEDMREKIKDWQDEDEICTYLTKLLNKEAFDKAGLIYGIGHAVYSISDPRAVILKEYAGKLAAAKGVEDEFEFYTRIERLAPQVISKARKMYKGVSANVDFYSGFVYSLLDLPLEMYTPIFAIARIAGWSAHRIEEIVNAGKIIRPAYKSVAQRKEYIPLSMRQ
;
A
#
# COMPACT_ATOMS: atom_id res chain seq x y z
N MET A 1 16.12 10.14 12.06
CA MET A 1 15.70 10.95 13.21
C MET A 1 14.50 11.71 12.74
N ILE A 2 13.36 11.46 13.35
CA ILE A 2 12.15 12.27 13.11
C ILE A 2 12.48 13.63 13.69
N GLU A 3 12.45 14.69 12.89
CA GLU A 3 12.44 16.05 13.43
C GLU A 3 11.25 16.12 14.40
N GLN A 4 11.56 16.17 15.67
CA GLN A 4 10.59 16.50 16.69
C GLN A 4 10.16 17.94 16.44
N ASN A 5 8.91 18.10 16.04
CA ASN A 5 8.23 19.38 16.13
C ASN A 5 8.36 19.87 17.58
N THR A 6 9.29 20.77 17.82
CA THR A 6 9.47 21.49 19.10
C THR A 6 8.30 22.46 19.28
N LEU A 7 7.13 21.93 19.66
CA LEU A 7 5.96 22.70 20.04
C LEU A 7 5.88 22.96 21.57
N TYR A 8 6.81 22.38 22.33
CA TYR A 8 6.79 22.49 23.79
C TYR A 8 8.04 23.22 24.31
N THR A 9 7.81 24.28 25.04
CA THR A 9 8.88 24.98 25.81
C THR A 9 9.33 24.13 26.98
N SER A 10 10.51 24.37 27.55
CA SER A 10 11.08 23.60 28.67
C SER A 10 10.23 23.61 29.97
N THR A 11 9.16 24.37 30.01
CA THR A 11 8.24 24.49 31.14
C THR A 11 6.91 23.76 30.90
N ASP A 12 6.74 23.06 29.76
CA ASP A 12 5.51 22.32 29.46
C ASP A 12 5.45 21.03 30.30
N PRO A 13 4.37 20.78 31.07
CA PRO A 13 4.19 19.55 31.84
C PRO A 13 4.29 18.27 31.01
N PHE A 14 4.01 18.33 29.70
CA PHE A 14 4.18 17.20 28.78
C PHE A 14 5.64 16.80 28.56
N ASN A 15 6.63 17.70 28.74
CA ASN A 15 8.04 17.33 28.61
C ASN A 15 8.48 16.37 29.70
N GLU A 16 8.08 16.60 30.95
CA GLU A 16 8.36 15.69 32.07
C GLU A 16 7.70 14.33 31.84
N LEU A 17 6.42 14.31 31.47
CA LEU A 17 5.70 13.07 31.14
C LEU A 17 6.32 12.32 29.96
N THR A 18 6.79 13.03 28.96
CA THR A 18 7.48 12.46 27.79
C THR A 18 8.80 11.80 28.19
N HIS A 19 9.59 12.45 29.05
CA HIS A 19 10.84 11.91 29.58
C HIS A 19 10.60 10.64 30.41
N LEU A 20 9.65 10.69 31.35
CA LEU A 20 9.25 9.54 32.14
C LEU A 20 8.74 8.37 31.27
N ALA A 21 7.98 8.65 30.22
CA ALA A 21 7.52 7.64 29.27
C ALA A 21 8.67 7.01 28.50
N GLN A 22 9.67 7.78 28.07
CA GLN A 22 10.84 7.27 27.36
C GLN A 22 11.72 6.39 28.26
N GLU A 23 12.01 6.84 29.48
CA GLU A 23 12.86 6.10 30.42
C GLU A 23 12.23 4.77 30.86
N ASN A 24 10.92 4.77 31.12
CA ASN A 24 10.25 3.62 31.73
C ASN A 24 9.67 2.63 30.71
N ASN A 25 9.72 2.91 29.41
CA ASN A 25 9.24 2.00 28.38
C ASN A 25 10.33 1.38 27.50
N LEU A 26 11.61 1.61 27.82
CA LEU A 26 12.72 1.04 27.09
C LEU A 26 12.95 -0.41 27.52
N ILE A 27 12.81 -1.35 26.57
CA ILE A 27 13.17 -2.76 26.80
C ILE A 27 14.63 -2.97 26.37
N ASN A 28 15.45 -3.55 27.26
CA ASN A 28 16.85 -3.89 26.94
C ASN A 28 16.88 -4.78 25.68
N PRO A 29 17.58 -4.35 24.60
CA PRO A 29 17.69 -5.10 23.35
C PRO A 29 18.20 -6.54 23.51
N GLU A 30 19.07 -6.82 24.47
CA GLU A 30 19.61 -8.16 24.74
C GLU A 30 18.53 -9.18 25.12
N LEU A 31 17.42 -8.72 25.72
CA LEU A 31 16.31 -9.59 26.10
C LEU A 31 15.61 -10.19 24.88
N PHE A 32 15.58 -9.49 23.74
CA PHE A 32 15.03 -10.06 22.51
C PHE A 32 15.83 -11.27 22.04
N THR A 33 17.15 -11.21 22.11
CA THR A 33 18.03 -12.34 21.79
C THR A 33 17.93 -13.44 22.84
N LYS A 34 17.98 -13.07 24.14
CA LYS A 34 17.87 -14.02 25.26
C LYS A 34 16.59 -14.88 25.18
N TYR A 35 15.48 -14.30 24.77
CA TYR A 35 14.20 -15.01 24.69
C TYR A 35 13.85 -15.44 23.27
N ALA A 36 14.79 -15.36 22.32
CA ALA A 36 14.61 -15.72 20.90
C ALA A 36 13.33 -15.09 20.28
N VAL A 37 13.07 -13.80 20.61
CA VAL A 37 11.88 -13.10 20.12
C VAL A 37 11.99 -12.83 18.64
N LYS A 38 10.98 -13.27 17.88
CA LYS A 38 10.87 -13.06 16.43
C LYS A 38 10.36 -11.64 16.15
N ARG A 39 11.24 -10.64 16.23
CA ARG A 39 10.87 -9.23 16.03
C ARG A 39 10.33 -8.99 14.62
N GLY A 40 9.14 -8.36 14.55
CA GLY A 40 8.44 -8.18 13.28
C GLY A 40 7.99 -9.50 12.64
N LEU A 41 7.82 -10.57 13.43
CA LEU A 41 7.50 -11.92 12.96
C LEU A 41 8.50 -12.43 11.91
N ARG A 42 9.80 -12.14 12.16
CA ARG A 42 10.91 -12.60 11.32
C ARG A 42 11.91 -13.40 12.13
N ASP A 43 12.40 -14.48 11.53
CA ASP A 43 13.54 -15.24 12.06
C ASP A 43 14.87 -14.47 11.86
N LEU A 44 15.93 -14.93 12.52
CA LEU A 44 17.26 -14.31 12.44
C LEU A 44 17.85 -14.34 11.02
N ASP A 45 17.46 -15.34 10.22
CA ASP A 45 17.83 -15.45 8.81
C ASP A 45 16.97 -14.55 7.88
N GLY A 46 15.99 -13.81 8.44
CA GLY A 46 15.11 -12.90 7.72
C GLY A 46 13.83 -13.56 7.15
N ARG A 47 13.65 -14.88 7.32
CA ARG A 47 12.41 -15.55 6.92
C ARG A 47 11.23 -15.11 7.78
N GLY A 48 10.04 -15.00 7.17
CA GLY A 48 8.80 -14.78 7.91
C GLY A 48 8.44 -15.99 8.77
N VAL A 49 7.93 -15.73 9.97
CA VAL A 49 7.32 -16.78 10.79
C VAL A 49 6.03 -17.22 10.13
N LEU A 50 5.86 -18.52 9.91
CA LEU A 50 4.61 -19.07 9.36
C LEU A 50 3.50 -18.97 10.42
N VAL A 51 2.52 -18.11 10.18
CA VAL A 51 1.43 -17.81 11.11
C VAL A 51 0.05 -18.17 10.58
N GLY A 52 -0.06 -18.52 9.30
CA GLY A 52 -1.32 -18.89 8.65
C GLY A 52 -1.11 -19.49 7.28
N LEU A 53 -2.20 -19.96 6.68
CA LEU A 53 -2.27 -20.48 5.32
C LEU A 53 -3.21 -19.59 4.51
N THR A 54 -2.95 -19.44 3.21
CA THR A 54 -3.81 -18.71 2.28
C THR A 54 -3.76 -19.33 0.90
N GLU A 55 -4.88 -19.31 0.19
CA GLU A 55 -4.95 -19.62 -1.25
C GLU A 55 -5.05 -18.37 -2.13
N ILE A 56 -5.02 -17.15 -1.54
CA ILE A 56 -5.33 -15.91 -2.25
C ILE A 56 -4.12 -15.39 -3.03
N GLY A 57 -2.96 -15.32 -2.39
CA GLY A 57 -1.75 -14.79 -3.00
C GLY A 57 -0.50 -15.52 -2.56
N GLU A 58 0.35 -15.85 -3.52
CA GLU A 58 1.67 -16.43 -3.30
C GLU A 58 2.76 -15.48 -3.79
N VAL A 59 3.74 -15.24 -2.93
CA VAL A 59 4.92 -14.43 -3.24
C VAL A 59 6.14 -15.34 -3.23
N HIS A 60 6.71 -15.62 -4.38
CA HIS A 60 7.81 -16.54 -4.58
C HIS A 60 9.07 -15.81 -5.02
N SER A 61 10.22 -16.10 -4.39
CA SER A 61 11.49 -15.40 -4.67
C SER A 61 12.74 -16.22 -4.39
N TYR A 62 12.59 -17.45 -3.93
CA TYR A 62 13.69 -18.39 -3.68
C TYR A 62 13.21 -19.84 -3.77
N ILE A 63 14.14 -20.73 -4.05
CA ILE A 63 13.96 -22.17 -3.90
C ILE A 63 14.86 -22.64 -2.75
N VAL A 64 14.47 -23.77 -2.14
CA VAL A 64 15.30 -24.44 -1.14
C VAL A 64 15.87 -25.69 -1.78
N ASP A 65 17.18 -25.75 -1.88
CA ASP A 65 17.92 -26.88 -2.40
C ASP A 65 18.99 -27.30 -1.39
N GLU A 66 19.01 -28.56 -0.99
CA GLU A 66 19.93 -29.13 0.02
C GLU A 66 20.04 -28.29 1.31
N ASN A 67 18.96 -27.67 1.77
CA ASN A 67 18.86 -26.71 2.88
C ASN A 67 19.48 -25.32 2.60
N GLU A 68 19.95 -25.05 1.39
CA GLU A 68 20.38 -23.71 0.99
C GLU A 68 19.24 -22.92 0.35
N ILE A 69 19.19 -21.63 0.60
CA ILE A 69 18.22 -20.72 0.00
C ILE A 69 18.84 -20.13 -1.25
N ILE A 70 18.34 -20.51 -2.41
CA ILE A 70 18.78 -20.01 -3.71
C ILE A 70 17.77 -18.97 -4.18
N PRO A 71 18.17 -17.67 -4.29
CA PRO A 71 17.31 -16.65 -4.86
C PRO A 71 16.95 -16.95 -6.31
N VAL A 72 15.68 -16.75 -6.66
CA VAL A 72 15.18 -16.84 -8.04
C VAL A 72 14.45 -15.54 -8.43
N PRO A 73 14.21 -15.30 -9.72
CA PRO A 73 13.34 -14.20 -10.15
C PRO A 73 12.01 -14.24 -9.42
N GLY A 74 11.56 -13.08 -8.95
CA GLY A 74 10.31 -13.00 -8.19
C GLY A 74 9.11 -13.40 -9.04
N ARG A 75 8.17 -14.11 -8.42
CA ARG A 75 6.85 -14.41 -8.99
C ARG A 75 5.77 -13.99 -8.00
N LEU A 76 4.67 -13.53 -8.52
CA LEU A 76 3.47 -13.21 -7.75
C LEU A 76 2.30 -13.95 -8.40
N LEU A 77 1.63 -14.79 -7.62
CA LEU A 77 0.48 -15.54 -8.11
C LEU A 77 -0.77 -15.09 -7.36
N TYR A 78 -1.85 -14.87 -8.10
CA TYR A 78 -3.18 -14.62 -7.56
C TYR A 78 -4.01 -15.89 -7.77
N ARG A 79 -4.45 -16.53 -6.68
CA ARG A 79 -5.18 -17.80 -6.74
C ARG A 79 -4.49 -18.85 -7.64
N GLY A 80 -3.15 -18.90 -7.55
CA GLY A 80 -2.34 -19.85 -8.33
C GLY A 80 -2.05 -19.44 -9.79
N ILE A 81 -2.56 -18.28 -10.28
CA ILE A 81 -2.29 -17.78 -11.62
C ILE A 81 -1.23 -16.68 -11.54
N ASP A 82 -0.18 -16.80 -12.37
CA ASP A 82 0.90 -15.80 -12.40
C ASP A 82 0.39 -14.44 -12.86
N ILE A 83 0.80 -13.39 -12.15
CA ILE A 83 0.39 -12.01 -12.47
C ILE A 83 0.80 -11.59 -13.88
N ALA A 84 1.90 -12.14 -14.41
CA ALA A 84 2.32 -11.88 -15.78
C ALA A 84 1.34 -12.48 -16.81
N ASP A 85 0.79 -13.66 -16.54
CA ASP A 85 -0.21 -14.27 -17.41
C ASP A 85 -1.55 -13.54 -17.33
N ILE A 86 -1.97 -13.12 -16.12
CA ILE A 86 -3.17 -12.31 -15.92
C ILE A 86 -3.06 -11.01 -16.73
N THR A 87 -1.96 -10.28 -16.58
CA THR A 87 -1.77 -8.99 -17.26
C THR A 87 -1.67 -9.14 -18.76
N LYS A 88 -0.95 -10.16 -19.24
CA LYS A 88 -0.85 -10.46 -20.66
C LYS A 88 -2.22 -10.80 -21.27
N GLY A 89 -3.05 -11.54 -20.54
CA GLY A 89 -4.37 -11.96 -21.02
C GLY A 89 -5.26 -10.79 -21.39
N TYR A 90 -5.58 -9.92 -20.44
CA TYR A 90 -6.49 -8.81 -20.70
C TYR A 90 -5.89 -7.73 -21.61
N LEU A 91 -4.56 -7.51 -21.57
CA LEU A 91 -3.89 -6.57 -22.46
C LEU A 91 -3.93 -7.05 -23.93
N THR A 92 -3.81 -8.36 -24.16
CA THR A 92 -3.97 -8.95 -25.50
C THR A 92 -5.41 -8.76 -26.01
N ASP A 93 -6.39 -8.86 -25.12
CA ASP A 93 -7.81 -8.66 -25.45
C ASP A 93 -8.22 -7.18 -25.55
N HIS A 94 -7.31 -6.24 -25.35
CA HIS A 94 -7.56 -4.78 -25.33
C HIS A 94 -8.71 -4.40 -24.39
N ARG A 95 -8.71 -4.89 -23.15
CA ARG A 95 -9.73 -4.64 -22.15
C ARG A 95 -9.12 -4.30 -20.79
N TYR A 96 -9.93 -3.76 -19.87
CA TYR A 96 -9.55 -3.54 -18.49
C TYR A 96 -9.65 -4.84 -17.69
N GLY A 97 -8.72 -5.07 -16.76
CA GLY A 97 -8.57 -6.34 -16.06
C GLY A 97 -8.77 -6.26 -14.55
N PHE A 98 -8.90 -5.08 -13.95
CA PHE A 98 -9.00 -4.95 -12.48
C PHE A 98 -10.25 -5.62 -11.91
N GLU A 99 -11.41 -5.46 -12.55
CA GLU A 99 -12.65 -6.10 -12.12
C GLU A 99 -12.58 -7.63 -12.23
N GLU A 100 -11.96 -8.15 -13.28
CA GLU A 100 -11.74 -9.61 -13.44
C GLU A 100 -10.77 -10.13 -12.37
N THR A 101 -9.69 -9.40 -12.10
CA THR A 101 -8.74 -9.73 -11.04
C THR A 101 -9.41 -9.70 -9.66
N THR A 102 -10.28 -8.72 -9.41
CA THR A 102 -11.08 -8.65 -8.19
C THR A 102 -11.99 -9.87 -8.06
N TYR A 103 -12.65 -10.28 -9.14
CA TYR A 103 -13.46 -11.50 -9.16
C TYR A 103 -12.62 -12.74 -8.85
N LEU A 104 -11.45 -12.87 -9.48
CA LEU A 104 -10.52 -13.98 -9.23
C LEU A 104 -10.12 -14.05 -7.76
N LEU A 105 -9.72 -12.95 -7.16
CA LEU A 105 -9.31 -12.89 -5.75
C LEU A 105 -10.44 -13.28 -4.80
N LEU A 106 -11.65 -12.78 -5.03
CA LEU A 106 -12.81 -13.05 -4.18
C LEU A 106 -13.33 -14.48 -4.30
N PHE A 107 -13.36 -15.04 -5.52
CA PHE A 107 -14.07 -16.29 -5.81
C PHE A 107 -13.16 -17.47 -6.19
N GLY A 108 -11.85 -17.26 -6.29
CA GLY A 108 -10.87 -18.32 -6.54
C GLY A 108 -10.83 -18.85 -7.97
N LYS A 109 -11.54 -18.25 -8.92
CA LYS A 109 -11.57 -18.65 -10.32
C LYS A 109 -11.84 -17.46 -11.24
N LEU A 110 -11.35 -17.54 -12.48
CA LEU A 110 -11.65 -16.57 -13.51
C LEU A 110 -13.13 -16.61 -13.90
N PRO A 111 -13.78 -15.47 -14.11
CA PRO A 111 -15.15 -15.41 -14.55
C PRO A 111 -15.27 -15.78 -16.04
N ASN A 112 -16.36 -16.43 -16.43
CA ASN A 112 -16.73 -16.46 -17.83
C ASN A 112 -17.32 -15.10 -18.26
N PRO A 113 -17.52 -14.81 -19.58
CA PRO A 113 -17.98 -13.51 -20.05
C PRO A 113 -19.30 -13.04 -19.41
N ARG A 114 -20.25 -13.96 -19.19
CA ARG A 114 -21.51 -13.65 -18.52
C ARG A 114 -21.31 -13.28 -17.05
N GLN A 115 -20.46 -14.02 -16.34
CA GLN A 115 -20.14 -13.76 -14.93
C GLN A 115 -19.45 -12.43 -14.78
N LEU A 116 -18.45 -12.11 -15.63
CA LEU A 116 -17.75 -10.83 -15.60
C LEU A 116 -18.72 -9.67 -15.86
N LYS A 117 -19.58 -9.78 -16.88
CA LYS A 117 -20.59 -8.75 -17.17
C LYS A 117 -21.53 -8.52 -15.98
N ASN A 118 -22.00 -9.60 -15.34
CA ASN A 118 -22.86 -9.48 -14.16
C ASN A 118 -22.13 -8.86 -12.97
N PHE A 119 -20.86 -9.23 -12.74
CA PHE A 119 -20.05 -8.68 -11.67
C PHE A 119 -19.81 -7.19 -11.87
N ASN A 120 -19.42 -6.77 -13.08
CA ASN A 120 -19.24 -5.35 -13.42
C ASN A 120 -20.54 -4.55 -13.20
N LYS A 121 -21.68 -5.13 -13.53
CA LYS A 121 -22.98 -4.51 -13.25
C LYS A 121 -23.20 -4.32 -11.76
N ILE A 122 -22.96 -5.33 -10.94
CA ILE A 122 -23.07 -5.25 -9.47
C ILE A 122 -22.15 -4.16 -8.91
N LEU A 123 -20.88 -4.14 -9.33
CA LEU A 123 -19.93 -3.11 -8.91
C LEU A 123 -20.42 -1.71 -9.29
N SER A 124 -20.91 -1.52 -10.52
CA SER A 124 -21.39 -0.23 -10.99
C SER A 124 -22.60 0.29 -10.20
N GLU A 125 -23.53 -0.58 -9.84
CA GLU A 125 -24.70 -0.24 -9.04
C GLU A 125 -24.35 0.15 -7.59
N LYS A 126 -23.23 -0.36 -7.07
CA LYS A 126 -22.78 -0.11 -5.69
C LYS A 126 -21.77 1.06 -5.55
N ARG A 127 -21.45 1.76 -6.64
CA ARG A 127 -20.51 2.91 -6.62
C ARG A 127 -21.06 4.15 -5.93
N LYS A 128 -22.39 4.32 -5.92
CA LYS A 128 -23.05 5.49 -5.33
C LYS A 128 -22.90 5.42 -3.80
N LEU A 129 -22.40 6.50 -3.23
CA LEU A 129 -22.42 6.70 -1.76
C LEU A 129 -23.84 7.04 -1.29
N PRO A 130 -24.17 6.80 -0.01
CA PRO A 130 -25.45 7.22 0.54
C PRO A 130 -25.74 8.70 0.29
N ASP A 131 -27.02 9.06 0.22
CA ASP A 131 -27.41 10.44 0.03
C ASP A 131 -26.88 11.32 1.18
N ASP A 132 -26.43 12.53 0.84
CA ASP A 132 -25.80 13.49 1.75
C ASP A 132 -24.44 13.05 2.37
N PHE A 133 -23.99 11.80 2.19
CA PHE A 133 -22.73 11.30 2.77
C PHE A 133 -21.53 12.17 2.40
N VAL A 134 -21.39 12.55 1.14
CA VAL A 134 -20.27 13.38 0.67
C VAL A 134 -20.26 14.72 1.38
N ARG A 135 -21.43 15.38 1.49
CA ARG A 135 -21.56 16.66 2.18
C ARG A 135 -21.25 16.53 3.68
N ASP A 136 -21.82 15.54 4.35
CA ASP A 136 -21.83 15.47 5.81
C ASP A 136 -20.60 14.77 6.38
N MET A 137 -20.03 13.81 5.67
CA MET A 137 -18.90 13.02 6.18
C MET A 137 -17.56 13.41 5.57
N ILE A 138 -17.54 13.90 4.32
CA ILE A 138 -16.29 14.21 3.62
C ILE A 138 -16.04 15.72 3.63
N LEU A 139 -16.98 16.52 3.13
CA LEU A 139 -16.78 17.96 2.95
C LEU A 139 -16.80 18.76 4.26
N LYS A 140 -17.56 18.32 5.29
CA LYS A 140 -17.60 19.00 6.60
C LYS A 140 -16.31 18.85 7.43
N ALA A 141 -15.51 17.81 7.18
CA ALA A 141 -14.30 17.55 7.92
C ALA A 141 -13.12 17.23 6.97
N PRO A 142 -12.72 18.19 6.13
CA PRO A 142 -11.58 18.00 5.23
C PRO A 142 -10.29 17.78 6.03
N THR A 143 -9.41 16.94 5.51
CA THR A 143 -8.13 16.64 6.15
C THR A 143 -7.01 16.65 5.11
N LYS A 144 -5.79 16.96 5.56
CA LYS A 144 -4.59 16.90 4.71
C LYS A 144 -4.14 15.45 4.40
N ASP A 145 -4.73 14.48 5.04
CA ASP A 145 -4.40 13.07 4.88
C ASP A 145 -5.62 12.32 4.33
N ILE A 146 -5.56 11.98 3.03
CA ILE A 146 -6.66 11.33 2.33
C ILE A 146 -6.90 9.91 2.86
N MET A 147 -5.86 9.19 3.28
CA MET A 147 -6.03 7.88 3.92
C MET A 147 -6.80 7.96 5.22
N ASN A 148 -6.61 9.04 6.00
CA ASN A 148 -7.44 9.31 7.20
C ASN A 148 -8.88 9.62 6.82
N SER A 149 -9.11 10.41 5.76
CA SER A 149 -10.46 10.67 5.24
C SER A 149 -11.15 9.37 4.85
N MET A 150 -10.47 8.49 4.10
CA MET A 150 -11.01 7.19 3.71
C MET A 150 -11.35 6.31 4.92
N ALA A 151 -10.45 6.18 5.90
CA ALA A 151 -10.69 5.35 7.08
C ALA A 151 -11.90 5.84 7.90
N ARG A 152 -12.02 7.15 8.11
CA ARG A 152 -13.22 7.75 8.76
C ARG A 152 -14.49 7.49 7.96
N SER A 153 -14.41 7.63 6.65
CA SER A 153 -15.56 7.40 5.77
C SER A 153 -15.99 5.94 5.78
N VAL A 154 -15.04 4.99 5.80
CA VAL A 154 -15.35 3.56 5.93
C VAL A 154 -16.06 3.28 7.26
N LEU A 155 -15.55 3.81 8.38
CA LEU A 155 -16.21 3.65 9.68
C LEU A 155 -17.59 4.30 9.70
N ALA A 156 -17.78 5.46 9.05
CA ALA A 156 -19.06 6.12 8.98
C ALA A 156 -20.09 5.32 8.16
N LEU A 157 -19.66 4.62 7.09
CA LEU A 157 -20.53 3.77 6.27
C LEU A 157 -21.21 2.66 7.08
N TYR A 158 -20.63 2.23 8.20
CA TYR A 158 -21.29 1.33 9.16
C TYR A 158 -22.68 1.83 9.58
N SER A 159 -22.80 3.13 9.86
CA SER A 159 -24.07 3.74 10.29
C SER A 159 -25.11 3.91 9.17
N TYR A 160 -24.68 3.72 7.91
CA TYR A 160 -25.55 3.78 6.74
C TYR A 160 -25.88 2.39 6.18
N ASP A 161 -25.37 1.32 6.81
CA ASP A 161 -25.69 -0.05 6.43
C ASP A 161 -26.99 -0.51 7.13
N GLU A 162 -28.09 -0.49 6.36
CA GLU A 162 -29.42 -0.82 6.87
C GLU A 162 -29.64 -2.33 7.08
N ASP A 163 -28.76 -3.18 6.54
CA ASP A 163 -28.86 -4.64 6.53
C ASP A 163 -28.02 -5.32 7.67
N ASN A 164 -28.05 -4.79 8.88
CA ASN A 164 -27.28 -5.28 10.04
C ASN A 164 -25.74 -5.31 9.79
N PRO A 165 -25.05 -4.22 10.07
CA PRO A 165 -23.61 -4.10 9.82
C PRO A 165 -22.75 -5.10 10.60
N ASP A 166 -23.22 -5.61 11.74
CA ASP A 166 -22.50 -6.57 12.59
C ASP A 166 -22.71 -8.05 12.19
N ASP A 167 -23.57 -8.33 11.22
CA ASP A 167 -23.77 -9.69 10.74
C ASP A 167 -22.53 -10.16 9.96
N THR A 168 -21.83 -11.14 10.52
CA THR A 168 -20.63 -11.76 9.96
C THR A 168 -20.93 -13.00 9.08
N SER A 169 -22.20 -13.24 8.73
CA SER A 169 -22.53 -14.26 7.74
C SER A 169 -21.82 -13.99 6.41
N LEU A 170 -21.40 -15.02 5.73
CA LEU A 170 -20.64 -14.91 4.48
C LEU A 170 -21.35 -14.05 3.43
N SER A 171 -22.67 -14.17 3.32
CA SER A 171 -23.48 -13.40 2.36
C SER A 171 -23.44 -11.90 2.68
N ASN A 172 -23.57 -11.52 3.96
CA ASN A 172 -23.51 -10.13 4.38
C ASN A 172 -22.10 -9.54 4.24
N VAL A 173 -21.08 -10.27 4.68
CA VAL A 173 -19.67 -9.84 4.52
C VAL A 173 -19.31 -9.65 3.03
N LEU A 174 -19.74 -10.57 2.16
CA LEU A 174 -19.53 -10.41 0.72
C LEU A 174 -20.23 -9.16 0.17
N ARG A 175 -21.48 -8.90 0.57
CA ARG A 175 -22.23 -7.69 0.20
C ARG A 175 -21.48 -6.42 0.61
N GLN A 176 -21.00 -6.38 1.86
CA GLN A 176 -20.23 -5.25 2.41
C GLN A 176 -18.90 -5.05 1.69
N CYS A 177 -18.16 -6.14 1.45
CA CYS A 177 -16.89 -6.10 0.71
C CYS A 177 -17.08 -5.55 -0.72
N ILE A 178 -18.09 -6.05 -1.44
CA ILE A 178 -18.41 -5.57 -2.81
C ILE A 178 -18.79 -4.08 -2.78
N HIS A 179 -19.59 -3.65 -1.81
CA HIS A 179 -19.92 -2.23 -1.65
C HIS A 179 -18.67 -1.38 -1.42
N LEU A 180 -17.80 -1.77 -0.49
CA LEU A 180 -16.57 -1.02 -0.21
C LEU A 180 -15.62 -1.01 -1.41
N ILE A 181 -15.42 -2.13 -2.11
CA ILE A 181 -14.62 -2.18 -3.35
C ILE A 181 -15.17 -1.17 -4.38
N SER A 182 -16.48 -1.12 -4.53
CA SER A 182 -17.14 -0.25 -5.51
C SER A 182 -17.04 1.24 -5.16
N CYS A 183 -17.15 1.62 -3.90
CA CYS A 183 -17.19 3.02 -3.47
C CYS A 183 -15.82 3.60 -3.09
N PHE A 184 -14.76 2.80 -2.91
CA PHE A 184 -13.42 3.27 -2.54
C PHE A 184 -12.86 4.34 -3.49
N PRO A 185 -13.01 4.25 -4.83
CA PRO A 185 -12.63 5.33 -5.72
C PRO A 185 -13.30 6.66 -5.38
N SER A 186 -14.60 6.64 -5.08
CA SER A 186 -15.36 7.85 -4.71
C SER A 186 -14.89 8.42 -3.37
N LEU A 187 -14.64 7.56 -2.36
CA LEU A 187 -14.13 7.99 -1.06
C LEU A 187 -12.77 8.67 -1.18
N ALA A 188 -11.86 8.11 -1.97
CA ALA A 188 -10.52 8.66 -2.20
C ALA A 188 -10.58 9.98 -2.97
N VAL A 189 -11.27 10.00 -4.12
CA VAL A 189 -11.33 11.18 -4.99
C VAL A 189 -12.05 12.34 -4.29
N TYR A 190 -13.18 12.09 -3.64
CA TYR A 190 -13.90 13.16 -2.94
C TYR A 190 -13.15 13.66 -1.70
N GLY A 191 -12.42 12.77 -1.01
CA GLY A 191 -11.49 13.15 0.05
C GLY A 191 -10.40 14.09 -0.48
N TYR A 192 -9.81 13.78 -1.64
CA TYR A 192 -8.85 14.66 -2.29
C TYR A 192 -9.47 15.99 -2.75
N GLN A 193 -10.65 15.97 -3.36
CA GLN A 193 -11.32 17.19 -3.79
C GLN A 193 -11.64 18.12 -2.61
N ALA A 194 -12.05 17.56 -1.47
CA ALA A 194 -12.22 18.33 -0.25
C ALA A 194 -10.90 18.95 0.23
N TYR A 195 -9.83 18.16 0.24
CA TYR A 195 -8.48 18.65 0.58
C TYR A 195 -8.02 19.77 -0.35
N ALA A 196 -8.11 19.57 -1.66
CA ALA A 196 -7.70 20.55 -2.66
C ALA A 196 -8.50 21.86 -2.53
N HIS A 197 -9.79 21.76 -2.27
CA HIS A 197 -10.64 22.93 -2.08
C HIS A 197 -10.30 23.70 -0.79
N TYR A 198 -10.33 23.02 0.37
CA TYR A 198 -10.22 23.69 1.67
C TYR A 198 -8.79 24.01 2.10
N HIS A 199 -7.78 23.27 1.60
CA HIS A 199 -6.38 23.45 2.00
C HIS A 199 -5.46 23.99 0.90
N GLN A 200 -5.87 23.89 -0.39
CA GLN A 200 -5.09 24.39 -1.52
C GLN A 200 -5.80 25.50 -2.29
N ASN A 201 -7.00 25.95 -1.85
CA ASN A 201 -7.82 26.99 -2.48
C ASN A 201 -8.16 26.68 -3.95
N GLN A 202 -8.30 25.41 -4.31
CA GLN A 202 -8.74 24.99 -5.64
C GLN A 202 -10.26 24.96 -5.74
N SER A 203 -10.80 24.97 -6.97
CA SER A 203 -12.23 24.78 -7.20
C SER A 203 -12.66 23.39 -6.78
N LEU A 204 -13.83 23.27 -6.18
CA LEU A 204 -14.40 21.98 -5.79
C LEU A 204 -15.08 21.30 -6.98
N TYR A 205 -14.62 20.10 -7.32
CA TYR A 205 -15.20 19.26 -8.37
C TYR A 205 -15.73 17.96 -7.76
N ILE A 206 -17.05 17.75 -7.85
CA ILE A 206 -17.70 16.50 -7.40
C ILE A 206 -18.34 15.85 -8.63
N HIS A 207 -17.55 15.04 -9.32
CA HIS A 207 -18.01 14.29 -10.49
C HIS A 207 -18.56 12.93 -10.05
N THR A 208 -19.81 12.65 -10.35
CA THR A 208 -20.44 11.36 -10.06
C THR A 208 -19.85 10.26 -10.94
N PRO A 209 -19.50 9.08 -10.37
CA PRO A 209 -18.98 7.97 -11.16
C PRO A 209 -19.99 7.51 -12.22
N ARG A 210 -19.47 7.05 -13.35
CA ARG A 210 -20.26 6.58 -14.49
C ARG A 210 -20.40 5.05 -14.45
N PRO A 211 -21.60 4.51 -14.59
CA PRO A 211 -21.83 3.06 -14.55
C PRO A 211 -21.10 2.29 -15.65
N GLU A 212 -20.98 2.90 -16.83
CA GLU A 212 -20.37 2.32 -18.03
C GLU A 212 -18.83 2.26 -18.01
N LEU A 213 -18.19 3.04 -17.14
CA LEU A 213 -16.72 3.12 -17.05
C LEU A 213 -16.16 2.07 -16.09
N SER A 214 -14.96 1.58 -16.36
CA SER A 214 -14.17 0.75 -15.45
C SER A 214 -13.79 1.53 -14.17
N THR A 215 -13.22 0.84 -13.20
CA THR A 215 -12.71 1.48 -11.97
C THR A 215 -11.60 2.49 -12.28
N ALA A 216 -10.64 2.13 -13.12
CA ALA A 216 -9.53 3.02 -13.51
C ALA A 216 -10.04 4.26 -14.26
N GLU A 217 -10.92 4.08 -15.23
CA GLU A 217 -11.53 5.20 -15.95
C GLU A 217 -12.31 6.12 -15.03
N ASN A 218 -13.10 5.58 -14.10
CA ASN A 218 -13.84 6.37 -13.12
C ASN A 218 -12.93 7.20 -12.21
N ILE A 219 -11.79 6.67 -11.80
CA ILE A 219 -10.81 7.43 -11.01
C ILE A 219 -10.35 8.66 -11.78
N LEU A 220 -9.88 8.49 -13.01
CA LEU A 220 -9.41 9.60 -13.86
C LEU A 220 -10.54 10.58 -14.19
N TYR A 221 -11.72 10.06 -14.54
CA TYR A 221 -12.91 10.85 -14.84
C TYR A 221 -13.34 11.72 -13.65
N MET A 222 -13.41 11.17 -12.46
CA MET A 222 -13.83 11.90 -11.26
C MET A 222 -12.75 12.88 -10.75
N LEU A 223 -11.48 12.53 -10.89
CA LEU A 223 -10.37 13.32 -10.35
C LEU A 223 -10.10 14.58 -11.18
N ARG A 224 -10.18 14.47 -12.51
CA ARG A 224 -9.80 15.54 -13.43
C ARG A 224 -10.94 16.57 -13.62
N PRO A 225 -10.65 17.89 -13.48
CA PRO A 225 -11.69 18.92 -13.67
C PRO A 225 -12.40 18.84 -15.02
N ASN A 226 -11.65 18.53 -16.09
CA ASN A 226 -12.15 18.43 -17.46
C ASN A 226 -12.71 17.04 -17.81
N ARG A 227 -12.63 16.05 -16.92
CA ARG A 227 -13.08 14.66 -17.09
C ARG A 227 -12.39 13.90 -18.24
N LYS A 228 -11.29 14.42 -18.79
CA LYS A 228 -10.63 13.84 -19.96
C LYS A 228 -9.45 12.97 -19.55
N TYR A 229 -9.31 11.87 -20.24
CA TYR A 229 -8.16 10.95 -20.15
C TYR A 229 -8.01 10.23 -21.50
N THR A 230 -6.84 9.66 -21.74
CA THR A 230 -6.59 8.80 -22.90
C THR A 230 -6.80 7.33 -22.51
N GLU A 231 -7.06 6.49 -23.50
CA GLU A 231 -7.20 5.04 -23.29
C GLU A 231 -5.92 4.45 -22.65
N LEU A 232 -4.73 4.90 -23.09
CA LEU A 232 -3.45 4.46 -22.54
C LEU A 232 -3.30 4.85 -21.07
N GLU A 233 -3.71 6.04 -20.66
CA GLU A 233 -3.70 6.47 -19.26
C GLU A 233 -4.60 5.59 -18.39
N ALA A 234 -5.82 5.30 -18.86
CA ALA A 234 -6.75 4.44 -18.15
C ALA A 234 -6.23 2.99 -18.06
N LEU A 235 -5.63 2.47 -19.14
CA LEU A 235 -5.04 1.14 -19.18
C LEU A 235 -3.86 1.01 -18.19
N LEU A 236 -3.00 2.02 -18.10
CA LEU A 236 -1.89 2.00 -17.16
C LEU A 236 -2.35 2.11 -15.70
N LEU A 237 -3.37 2.91 -15.44
CA LEU A 237 -3.94 2.96 -14.10
C LEU A 237 -4.58 1.63 -13.72
N ASP A 238 -5.32 0.99 -14.63
CA ASP A 238 -5.90 -0.34 -14.44
C ASP A 238 -4.82 -1.39 -14.17
N LEU A 239 -3.75 -1.39 -14.95
CA LEU A 239 -2.57 -2.23 -14.73
C LEU A 239 -1.97 -2.02 -13.33
N ALA A 240 -1.79 -0.76 -12.90
CA ALA A 240 -1.28 -0.45 -11.58
C ALA A 240 -2.22 -0.96 -10.46
N LEU A 241 -3.53 -0.84 -10.64
CA LEU A 241 -4.52 -1.39 -9.70
C LEU A 241 -4.39 -2.91 -9.58
N ILE A 242 -4.24 -3.63 -10.70
CA ILE A 242 -4.04 -5.09 -10.69
C ILE A 242 -2.77 -5.48 -9.92
N LEU A 243 -1.64 -4.81 -10.21
CA LEU A 243 -0.35 -5.10 -9.60
C LEU A 243 -0.31 -4.79 -8.10
N HIS A 244 -1.19 -3.93 -7.61
CA HIS A 244 -1.31 -3.58 -6.19
C HIS A 244 -2.41 -4.36 -5.46
N ALA A 245 -3.29 -5.09 -6.16
CA ALA A 245 -4.49 -5.71 -5.58
C ALA A 245 -4.18 -6.69 -4.45
N GLU A 246 -3.08 -7.46 -4.55
CA GLU A 246 -2.69 -8.46 -3.55
C GLU A 246 -1.16 -8.63 -3.45
N HIS A 247 -0.65 -9.04 -2.28
CA HIS A 247 0.78 -9.33 -2.09
C HIS A 247 1.03 -10.27 -0.89
N GLY A 248 0.22 -11.29 -0.76
CA GLY A 248 0.31 -12.33 0.27
C GLY A 248 -0.27 -11.94 1.63
N GLY A 249 -0.75 -12.95 2.36
CA GLY A 249 -1.39 -12.78 3.67
C GLY A 249 -0.47 -12.25 4.78
N GLY A 250 0.85 -12.37 4.61
CA GLY A 250 1.84 -11.81 5.52
C GLY A 250 2.16 -10.32 5.31
N ASN A 251 1.58 -9.68 4.29
CA ASN A 251 1.66 -8.23 4.12
C ASN A 251 1.01 -7.53 5.32
N ASN A 252 1.59 -6.44 5.83
CA ASN A 252 1.17 -5.84 7.10
C ASN A 252 -0.33 -5.51 7.15
N SER A 253 -0.91 -4.94 6.09
CA SER A 253 -2.34 -4.63 6.05
C SER A 253 -3.23 -5.86 5.82
N SER A 254 -2.78 -6.85 5.06
CA SER A 254 -3.49 -8.14 4.91
C SER A 254 -3.46 -8.93 6.22
N PHE A 255 -2.32 -8.96 6.92
CA PHE A 255 -2.23 -9.58 8.25
C PHE A 255 -3.10 -8.85 9.28
N THR A 256 -3.18 -7.51 9.22
CA THR A 256 -4.11 -6.72 10.04
C THR A 256 -5.56 -7.13 9.75
N THR A 257 -5.91 -7.38 8.49
CA THR A 257 -7.24 -7.88 8.11
C THR A 257 -7.54 -9.24 8.75
N HIS A 258 -6.62 -10.20 8.68
CA HIS A 258 -6.75 -11.49 9.37
C HIS A 258 -6.89 -11.30 10.89
N LEU A 259 -5.98 -10.53 11.49
CA LEU A 259 -5.96 -10.29 12.93
C LEU A 259 -7.28 -9.74 13.44
N VAL A 260 -7.79 -8.68 12.78
CA VAL A 260 -9.02 -8.01 13.20
C VAL A 260 -10.26 -8.87 12.89
N THR A 261 -10.29 -9.53 11.72
CA THR A 261 -11.36 -10.48 11.37
C THR A 261 -11.47 -11.61 12.39
N SER A 262 -10.35 -12.15 12.86
CA SER A 262 -10.33 -13.26 13.84
C SER A 262 -10.98 -12.93 15.18
N SER A 263 -11.18 -11.65 15.48
CA SER A 263 -11.92 -11.20 16.67
C SER A 263 -13.45 -11.28 16.51
N GLY A 264 -13.95 -11.51 15.30
CA GLY A 264 -15.38 -11.57 15.00
C GLY A 264 -16.05 -10.21 14.79
N THR A 265 -15.28 -9.12 14.56
CA THR A 265 -15.82 -7.78 14.34
C THR A 265 -16.38 -7.59 12.91
N ASP A 266 -17.07 -6.47 12.70
CA ASP A 266 -17.68 -6.07 11.44
C ASP A 266 -16.67 -5.79 10.31
N THR A 267 -17.16 -5.70 9.07
CA THR A 267 -16.33 -5.46 7.89
C THR A 267 -15.73 -4.04 7.85
N TYR A 268 -16.50 -3.03 8.28
CA TYR A 268 -16.06 -1.63 8.24
C TYR A 268 -14.90 -1.38 9.18
N SER A 269 -14.97 -1.89 10.41
CA SER A 269 -13.88 -1.84 11.40
C SER A 269 -12.65 -2.57 10.91
N THR A 270 -12.80 -3.73 10.29
CA THR A 270 -11.69 -4.52 9.72
C THR A 270 -10.97 -3.76 8.60
N ILE A 271 -11.70 -3.22 7.65
CA ILE A 271 -11.13 -2.48 6.51
C ILE A 271 -10.53 -1.14 6.96
N ALA A 272 -11.15 -0.45 7.94
CA ALA A 272 -10.57 0.76 8.51
C ALA A 272 -9.23 0.48 9.21
N ALA A 273 -9.08 -0.65 9.91
CA ALA A 273 -7.82 -1.08 10.50
C ALA A 273 -6.75 -1.38 9.42
N ALA A 274 -7.13 -2.03 8.32
CA ALA A 274 -6.24 -2.28 7.18
C ALA A 274 -5.78 -0.97 6.52
N LEU A 275 -6.66 0.02 6.36
CA LEU A 275 -6.31 1.38 5.90
C LEU A 275 -5.32 2.05 6.85
N GLY A 276 -5.52 1.95 8.17
CA GLY A 276 -4.59 2.46 9.17
C GLY A 276 -3.21 1.83 9.07
N SER A 277 -3.13 0.52 8.80
CA SER A 277 -1.88 -0.18 8.55
C SER A 277 -1.21 0.30 7.27
N LEU A 278 -1.94 0.39 6.15
CA LEU A 278 -1.40 0.82 4.86
C LEU A 278 -0.92 2.28 4.89
N LYS A 279 -1.60 3.15 5.61
CA LYS A 279 -1.24 4.56 5.78
C LYS A 279 0.17 4.77 6.33
N GLY A 280 0.70 3.84 7.10
CA GLY A 280 1.99 3.94 7.76
C GLY A 280 3.14 4.18 6.77
N PRO A 281 4.07 5.12 7.05
CA PRO A 281 5.15 5.48 6.11
C PRO A 281 6.12 4.34 5.81
N ARG A 282 6.13 3.28 6.64
CA ARG A 282 6.93 2.07 6.42
C ARG A 282 6.22 1.02 5.56
N HIS A 283 4.96 1.27 5.18
CA HIS A 283 4.15 0.37 4.37
C HIS A 283 3.73 1.04 3.06
N GLY A 284 2.67 1.86 3.05
CA GLY A 284 2.13 2.43 1.81
C GLY A 284 2.76 3.75 1.35
N GLY A 285 3.70 4.31 2.11
CA GLY A 285 4.32 5.60 1.77
C GLY A 285 5.61 5.53 0.94
N ALA A 286 6.00 4.34 0.46
CA ALA A 286 7.28 4.15 -0.20
C ALA A 286 7.35 4.83 -1.58
N ASN A 287 6.29 4.74 -2.39
CA ASN A 287 6.24 5.37 -3.71
C ASN A 287 6.35 6.90 -3.65
N LEU A 288 5.74 7.54 -2.65
CA LEU A 288 5.88 8.98 -2.42
C LEU A 288 7.33 9.38 -2.13
N LYS A 289 8.05 8.55 -1.36
CA LYS A 289 9.47 8.77 -1.08
C LYS A 289 10.33 8.60 -2.33
N VAL A 290 9.99 7.65 -3.21
CA VAL A 290 10.66 7.48 -4.51
C VAL A 290 10.54 8.77 -5.33
N VAL A 291 9.32 9.27 -5.52
CA VAL A 291 9.10 10.48 -6.34
C VAL A 291 9.86 11.67 -5.79
N LYS A 292 9.76 11.94 -4.49
CA LYS A 292 10.49 13.06 -3.85
C LYS A 292 12.02 12.90 -3.94
N MET A 293 12.53 11.67 -3.85
CA MET A 293 13.96 11.41 -4.08
C MET A 293 14.35 11.72 -5.52
N PHE A 294 13.53 11.34 -6.51
CA PHE A 294 13.78 11.68 -7.91
C PHE A 294 13.67 13.18 -8.19
N GLU A 295 12.77 13.90 -7.53
CA GLU A 295 12.70 15.36 -7.59
C GLU A 295 14.03 15.99 -7.11
N ASP A 296 14.53 15.57 -5.95
CA ASP A 296 15.83 16.03 -5.42
C ASP A 296 17.00 15.64 -6.34
N MET A 297 16.98 14.42 -6.93
CA MET A 297 18.00 13.97 -7.90
C MET A 297 18.00 14.85 -9.16
N ARG A 298 16.82 15.16 -9.71
CA ARG A 298 16.69 16.02 -10.90
C ARG A 298 17.24 17.44 -10.67
N GLU A 299 17.14 17.97 -9.47
CA GLU A 299 17.69 19.28 -9.11
C GLU A 299 19.20 19.25 -8.90
N LYS A 300 19.77 18.13 -8.45
CA LYS A 300 21.16 18.03 -8.01
C LYS A 300 22.10 17.42 -9.04
N ILE A 301 21.59 16.55 -9.92
CA ILE A 301 22.36 15.90 -10.99
C ILE A 301 22.22 16.75 -12.27
N LYS A 302 23.35 17.24 -12.78
CA LYS A 302 23.36 18.13 -13.94
C LYS A 302 23.24 17.40 -15.26
N ASP A 303 23.92 16.27 -15.36
CA ASP A 303 23.89 15.41 -16.55
C ASP A 303 23.31 14.04 -16.20
N TRP A 304 22.09 13.79 -16.64
CA TRP A 304 21.38 12.51 -16.40
C TRP A 304 21.95 11.35 -17.24
N GLN A 305 22.90 11.63 -18.14
CA GLN A 305 23.61 10.61 -18.92
C GLN A 305 24.95 10.25 -18.28
N ASP A 306 25.51 11.09 -17.42
CA ASP A 306 26.75 10.83 -16.69
C ASP A 306 26.52 9.84 -15.52
N GLU A 307 26.93 8.59 -15.76
CA GLU A 307 26.82 7.52 -14.77
C GLU A 307 27.67 7.74 -13.51
N ASP A 308 28.80 8.43 -13.62
CA ASP A 308 29.68 8.72 -12.49
C ASP A 308 29.05 9.80 -11.59
N GLU A 309 28.40 10.82 -12.17
CA GLU A 309 27.65 11.81 -11.42
C GLU A 309 26.47 11.16 -10.66
N ILE A 310 25.71 10.28 -11.34
CA ILE A 310 24.62 9.52 -10.75
C ILE A 310 25.12 8.64 -9.60
N CYS A 311 26.17 7.86 -9.80
CA CYS A 311 26.75 6.98 -8.78
C CYS A 311 27.26 7.77 -7.57
N THR A 312 27.84 8.95 -7.80
CA THR A 312 28.26 9.86 -6.74
C THR A 312 27.08 10.33 -5.89
N TYR A 313 25.98 10.71 -6.55
CA TYR A 313 24.77 11.12 -5.82
C TYR A 313 24.13 9.95 -5.04
N LEU A 314 24.02 8.77 -5.65
CA LEU A 314 23.53 7.56 -4.97
C LEU A 314 24.38 7.20 -3.73
N THR A 315 25.70 7.41 -3.84
CA THR A 315 26.61 7.22 -2.70
C THR A 315 26.34 8.23 -1.58
N LYS A 316 26.06 9.50 -1.89
CA LYS A 316 25.66 10.52 -0.89
C LYS A 316 24.35 10.14 -0.21
N LEU A 317 23.37 9.58 -0.93
CA LEU A 317 22.13 9.06 -0.30
C LEU A 317 22.45 8.00 0.76
N LEU A 318 23.28 6.99 0.42
CA LEU A 318 23.64 5.92 1.36
C LEU A 318 24.45 6.42 2.56
N ASN A 319 25.28 7.45 2.38
CA ASN A 319 26.06 8.08 3.43
C ASN A 319 25.26 9.04 4.31
N LYS A 320 23.96 9.24 4.05
CA LYS A 320 23.08 10.19 4.74
C LYS A 320 23.45 11.66 4.52
N GLU A 321 24.00 11.96 3.37
CA GLU A 321 24.47 13.31 2.99
C GLU A 321 23.50 14.03 2.03
N ALA A 322 22.53 13.30 1.45
CA ALA A 322 21.58 13.85 0.46
C ALA A 322 20.13 13.49 0.81
N PHE A 323 19.19 14.20 0.20
CA PHE A 323 17.75 14.06 0.35
C PHE A 323 17.32 14.11 1.84
N ASP A 324 16.63 13.09 2.34
CA ASP A 324 16.11 13.02 3.72
C ASP A 324 17.11 12.42 4.73
N LYS A 325 18.34 12.21 4.33
CA LYS A 325 19.44 11.68 5.17
C LYS A 325 19.13 10.36 5.87
N ALA A 326 18.19 9.57 5.34
CA ALA A 326 17.83 8.26 5.89
C ALA A 326 18.86 7.17 5.58
N GLY A 327 19.72 7.38 4.58
CA GLY A 327 20.71 6.38 4.13
C GLY A 327 20.06 5.29 3.27
N LEU A 328 19.00 5.62 2.53
CA LEU A 328 18.23 4.71 1.70
C LEU A 328 18.12 5.24 0.27
N ILE A 329 18.16 4.33 -0.70
CA ILE A 329 17.72 4.58 -2.06
C ILE A 329 16.32 3.98 -2.16
N TYR A 330 15.30 4.84 -2.13
CA TYR A 330 13.91 4.40 -2.12
C TYR A 330 13.51 3.72 -3.42
N GLY A 331 12.65 2.72 -3.34
CA GLY A 331 12.24 1.91 -4.48
C GLY A 331 13.24 0.81 -4.87
N ILE A 332 14.42 0.77 -4.25
CA ILE A 332 15.44 -0.26 -4.48
C ILE A 332 15.58 -1.13 -3.23
N GLY A 333 15.34 -2.45 -3.42
CA GLY A 333 15.28 -3.44 -2.36
C GLY A 333 13.85 -3.80 -1.96
N HIS A 334 13.67 -5.03 -1.56
CA HIS A 334 12.38 -5.58 -1.12
C HIS A 334 12.60 -6.60 0.00
N ALA A 335 11.62 -6.74 0.89
CA ALA A 335 11.68 -7.70 2.01
C ALA A 335 11.68 -9.17 1.53
N VAL A 336 11.18 -9.43 0.33
CA VAL A 336 11.03 -10.76 -0.25
C VAL A 336 11.87 -10.89 -1.53
N TYR A 337 11.64 -10.03 -2.53
CA TYR A 337 12.32 -10.11 -3.82
C TYR A 337 13.76 -9.62 -3.75
N SER A 338 14.70 -10.44 -4.20
CA SER A 338 16.12 -10.09 -4.26
C SER A 338 16.65 -9.93 -5.69
N ILE A 339 16.11 -10.68 -6.67
CA ILE A 339 16.54 -10.64 -8.07
C ILE A 339 15.65 -9.71 -8.89
N SER A 340 14.33 -9.86 -8.80
CA SER A 340 13.38 -9.00 -9.50
C SER A 340 12.02 -9.00 -8.80
N ASP A 341 11.31 -7.87 -8.82
CA ASP A 341 9.90 -7.77 -8.47
C ASP A 341 9.08 -7.85 -9.78
N PRO A 342 8.24 -8.87 -9.99
CA PRO A 342 7.51 -9.04 -11.23
C PRO A 342 6.59 -7.85 -11.54
N ARG A 343 6.09 -7.17 -10.51
CA ARG A 343 5.25 -5.98 -10.66
C ARG A 343 6.03 -4.80 -11.23
N ALA A 344 7.26 -4.60 -10.76
CA ALA A 344 8.15 -3.56 -11.28
C ALA A 344 8.53 -3.82 -12.74
N VAL A 345 8.81 -5.09 -13.09
CA VAL A 345 9.13 -5.50 -14.46
C VAL A 345 7.99 -5.20 -15.42
N ILE A 346 6.76 -5.63 -15.06
CA ILE A 346 5.57 -5.41 -15.88
C ILE A 346 5.28 -3.90 -16.01
N LEU A 347 5.31 -3.17 -14.90
CA LEU A 347 4.98 -1.74 -14.90
C LEU A 347 5.98 -0.91 -15.69
N LYS A 348 7.28 -1.28 -15.66
CA LYS A 348 8.35 -0.65 -16.45
C LYS A 348 8.06 -0.66 -17.94
N GLU A 349 7.64 -1.81 -18.48
CA GLU A 349 7.35 -1.94 -19.92
C GLU A 349 6.31 -0.92 -20.39
N TYR A 350 5.23 -0.78 -19.62
CA TYR A 350 4.12 0.12 -19.97
C TYR A 350 4.41 1.58 -19.61
N ALA A 351 5.22 1.82 -18.55
CA ALA A 351 5.71 3.16 -18.23
C ALA A 351 6.52 3.76 -19.38
N GLY A 352 7.34 2.98 -20.05
CA GLY A 352 8.06 3.42 -21.26
C GLY A 352 7.14 3.82 -22.42
N LYS A 353 6.04 3.07 -22.64
CA LYS A 353 5.04 3.40 -23.68
C LYS A 353 4.32 4.73 -23.35
N LEU A 354 3.98 4.97 -22.09
CA LEU A 354 3.35 6.22 -21.68
C LEU A 354 4.34 7.40 -21.73
N ALA A 355 5.59 7.19 -21.33
CA ALA A 355 6.64 8.21 -21.41
C ALA A 355 6.84 8.67 -22.86
N ALA A 356 6.91 7.74 -23.81
CA ALA A 356 6.98 8.06 -25.23
C ALA A 356 5.74 8.81 -25.73
N ALA A 357 4.54 8.39 -25.33
CA ALA A 357 3.30 9.09 -25.70
C ALA A 357 3.21 10.52 -25.13
N LYS A 358 3.91 10.80 -24.03
CA LYS A 358 3.96 12.12 -23.38
C LYS A 358 5.22 12.94 -23.74
N GLY A 359 6.16 12.37 -24.50
CA GLY A 359 7.41 13.03 -24.93
C GLY A 359 8.39 13.27 -23.77
N VAL A 360 8.46 12.34 -22.82
CA VAL A 360 9.35 12.40 -21.64
C VAL A 360 10.23 11.14 -21.53
N GLU A 361 10.72 10.66 -22.68
CA GLU A 361 11.57 9.48 -22.75
C GLU A 361 12.87 9.63 -21.97
N ASP A 362 13.43 10.84 -21.94
CA ASP A 362 14.66 11.14 -21.18
C ASP A 362 14.48 10.90 -19.68
N GLU A 363 13.30 11.20 -19.13
CA GLU A 363 12.99 10.89 -17.72
C GLU A 363 12.89 9.37 -17.48
N PHE A 364 12.27 8.64 -18.42
CA PHE A 364 12.18 7.19 -18.32
C PHE A 364 13.57 6.54 -18.42
N GLU A 365 14.45 7.04 -19.30
CA GLU A 365 15.83 6.57 -19.38
C GLU A 365 16.60 6.85 -18.09
N PHE A 366 16.40 8.01 -17.47
CA PHE A 366 17.00 8.35 -16.18
C PHE A 366 16.58 7.37 -15.09
N TYR A 367 15.29 7.03 -14.98
CA TYR A 367 14.82 5.98 -14.07
C TYR A 367 15.46 4.63 -14.36
N THR A 368 15.53 4.23 -15.64
CA THR A 368 16.15 2.95 -16.07
C THR A 368 17.64 2.89 -15.73
N ARG A 369 18.35 4.01 -15.86
CA ARG A 369 19.77 4.13 -15.53
C ARG A 369 20.00 3.98 -14.02
N ILE A 370 19.17 4.64 -13.20
CA ILE A 370 19.24 4.50 -11.74
C ILE A 370 18.89 3.08 -11.30
N GLU A 371 17.87 2.45 -11.89
CA GLU A 371 17.53 1.04 -11.61
C GLU A 371 18.74 0.12 -11.80
N ARG A 372 19.53 0.35 -12.84
CA ARG A 372 20.73 -0.45 -13.14
C ARG A 372 21.91 -0.14 -12.21
N LEU A 373 22.12 1.12 -11.87
CA LEU A 373 23.28 1.58 -11.11
C LEU A 373 23.10 1.42 -9.59
N ALA A 374 21.92 1.66 -9.06
CA ALA A 374 21.68 1.65 -7.63
C ALA A 374 22.00 0.32 -6.94
N PRO A 375 21.67 -0.87 -7.50
CA PRO A 375 22.08 -2.15 -6.92
C PRO A 375 23.60 -2.28 -6.79
N GLN A 376 24.36 -1.80 -7.79
CA GLN A 376 25.83 -1.86 -7.78
C GLN A 376 26.42 -0.98 -6.69
N VAL A 377 25.91 0.25 -6.53
CA VAL A 377 26.33 1.18 -5.47
C VAL A 377 25.99 0.63 -4.09
N ILE A 378 24.80 0.07 -3.90
CA ILE A 378 24.38 -0.56 -2.63
C ILE A 378 25.26 -1.75 -2.30
N SER A 379 25.51 -2.66 -3.24
CA SER A 379 26.34 -3.85 -3.04
C SER A 379 27.76 -3.47 -2.61
N LYS A 380 28.33 -2.46 -3.28
CA LYS A 380 29.67 -1.95 -2.95
C LYS A 380 29.72 -1.30 -1.56
N ALA A 381 28.73 -0.48 -1.21
CA ALA A 381 28.69 0.26 0.05
C ALA A 381 28.41 -0.64 1.25
N ARG A 382 27.53 -1.64 1.11
CA ARG A 382 27.07 -2.49 2.22
C ARG A 382 27.73 -3.87 2.26
N LYS A 383 28.64 -4.18 1.34
CA LYS A 383 29.27 -5.51 1.18
C LYS A 383 28.21 -6.63 1.13
N MET A 384 27.09 -6.37 0.46
CA MET A 384 25.99 -7.33 0.32
C MET A 384 26.17 -8.16 -0.94
N TYR A 385 26.17 -9.49 -0.75
CA TYR A 385 26.24 -10.44 -1.88
C TYR A 385 24.84 -10.91 -2.32
N LYS A 386 23.78 -10.60 -1.58
CA LYS A 386 22.41 -10.84 -2.00
C LYS A 386 22.01 -9.77 -3.01
N GLY A 387 21.39 -10.18 -4.11
CA GLY A 387 20.86 -9.27 -5.12
C GLY A 387 19.90 -8.24 -4.51
N VAL A 388 19.89 -7.05 -5.08
CA VAL A 388 18.98 -5.97 -4.74
C VAL A 388 18.35 -5.49 -6.02
N SER A 389 17.03 -5.42 -6.10
CA SER A 389 16.28 -5.03 -7.31
C SER A 389 15.32 -3.89 -7.03
N ALA A 390 14.86 -3.22 -8.10
CA ALA A 390 13.75 -2.29 -8.01
C ALA A 390 12.47 -3.03 -7.58
N ASN A 391 11.70 -2.42 -6.71
CA ASN A 391 10.38 -2.89 -6.31
C ASN A 391 9.27 -2.11 -7.04
N VAL A 392 8.00 -2.49 -6.82
CA VAL A 392 6.87 -1.87 -7.51
C VAL A 392 6.79 -0.36 -7.30
N ASP A 393 7.20 0.13 -6.11
CA ASP A 393 7.12 1.56 -5.77
C ASP A 393 8.05 2.43 -6.63
N PHE A 394 9.14 1.83 -7.16
CA PHE A 394 10.07 2.53 -8.04
C PHE A 394 9.39 3.05 -9.31
N TYR A 395 8.59 2.21 -9.98
CA TYR A 395 7.91 2.58 -11.22
C TYR A 395 6.48 3.09 -11.00
N SER A 396 5.78 2.68 -9.94
CA SER A 396 4.42 3.16 -9.70
C SER A 396 4.37 4.67 -9.46
N GLY A 397 5.35 5.22 -8.72
CA GLY A 397 5.46 6.65 -8.52
C GLY A 397 5.65 7.40 -9.85
N PHE A 398 6.52 6.88 -10.72
CA PHE A 398 6.74 7.44 -12.06
C PHE A 398 5.47 7.39 -12.92
N VAL A 399 4.79 6.24 -12.99
CA VAL A 399 3.52 6.12 -13.72
C VAL A 399 2.48 7.10 -13.19
N TYR A 400 2.34 7.22 -11.87
CA TYR A 400 1.38 8.15 -11.29
C TYR A 400 1.71 9.61 -11.60
N SER A 401 2.98 10.00 -11.67
CA SER A 401 3.39 11.33 -12.13
C SER A 401 3.03 11.55 -13.61
N LEU A 402 3.24 10.54 -14.48
CA LEU A 402 2.84 10.61 -15.88
C LEU A 402 1.33 10.68 -16.09
N LEU A 403 0.54 10.17 -15.14
CA LEU A 403 -0.92 10.26 -15.13
C LEU A 403 -1.43 11.59 -14.54
N ASP A 404 -0.54 12.51 -14.19
CA ASP A 404 -0.84 13.77 -13.51
C ASP A 404 -1.67 13.57 -12.22
N LEU A 405 -1.42 12.46 -11.51
CA LEU A 405 -2.06 12.21 -10.22
C LEU A 405 -1.40 13.07 -9.12
N PRO A 406 -2.19 13.74 -8.27
CA PRO A 406 -1.62 14.45 -7.13
C PRO A 406 -0.94 13.49 -6.16
N LEU A 407 0.14 13.93 -5.54
CA LEU A 407 0.94 13.12 -4.61
C LEU A 407 0.10 12.55 -3.46
N GLU A 408 -0.90 13.29 -3.00
CA GLU A 408 -1.81 12.89 -1.94
C GLU A 408 -2.68 11.68 -2.31
N MET A 409 -2.82 11.39 -3.63
CA MET A 409 -3.59 10.25 -4.14
C MET A 409 -2.77 8.96 -4.30
N TYR A 410 -1.45 8.98 -4.17
CA TYR A 410 -0.60 7.80 -4.41
C TYR A 410 -0.93 6.63 -3.47
N THR A 411 -0.93 6.84 -2.16
CA THR A 411 -1.33 5.81 -1.20
C THR A 411 -2.83 5.46 -1.28
N PRO A 412 -3.76 6.42 -1.46
CA PRO A 412 -5.17 6.12 -1.77
C PRO A 412 -5.39 5.23 -2.99
N ILE A 413 -4.67 5.43 -4.10
CA ILE A 413 -4.75 4.54 -5.27
C ILE A 413 -4.33 3.12 -4.90
N PHE A 414 -3.26 2.99 -4.09
CA PHE A 414 -2.86 1.68 -3.57
C PHE A 414 -3.97 1.05 -2.70
N ALA A 415 -4.65 1.82 -1.87
CA ALA A 415 -5.78 1.34 -1.06
C ALA A 415 -6.97 0.89 -1.92
N ILE A 416 -7.31 1.65 -2.99
CA ILE A 416 -8.36 1.29 -3.95
C ILE A 416 -8.07 -0.08 -4.61
N ALA A 417 -6.83 -0.35 -4.91
CA ALA A 417 -6.42 -1.64 -5.45
C ALA A 417 -6.49 -2.75 -4.38
N ARG A 418 -5.87 -2.50 -3.22
CA ARG A 418 -5.64 -3.51 -2.19
C ARG A 418 -6.90 -3.95 -1.45
N ILE A 419 -7.99 -3.18 -1.50
CA ILE A 419 -9.26 -3.59 -0.86
C ILE A 419 -9.79 -4.91 -1.45
N ALA A 420 -9.50 -5.22 -2.72
CA ALA A 420 -9.83 -6.52 -3.32
C ALA A 420 -9.15 -7.67 -2.56
N GLY A 421 -7.84 -7.55 -2.32
CA GLY A 421 -7.07 -8.52 -1.53
C GLY A 421 -7.52 -8.57 -0.06
N TRP A 422 -7.72 -7.43 0.61
CA TRP A 422 -8.24 -7.42 1.99
C TRP A 422 -9.60 -8.11 2.11
N SER A 423 -10.50 -7.82 1.16
CA SER A 423 -11.83 -8.47 1.12
C SER A 423 -11.72 -9.99 0.95
N ALA A 424 -10.83 -10.44 0.07
CA ALA A 424 -10.57 -11.87 -0.13
C ALA A 424 -10.03 -12.52 1.16
N HIS A 425 -9.02 -11.92 1.81
CA HIS A 425 -8.47 -12.42 3.07
C HIS A 425 -9.49 -12.43 4.21
N ARG A 426 -10.38 -11.42 4.29
CA ARG A 426 -11.47 -11.42 5.27
C ARG A 426 -12.43 -12.57 5.02
N ILE A 427 -12.83 -12.80 3.78
CA ILE A 427 -13.71 -13.91 3.40
C ILE A 427 -13.04 -15.26 3.71
N GLU A 428 -11.77 -15.41 3.38
CA GLU A 428 -11.01 -16.64 3.67
C GLU A 428 -10.97 -16.93 5.17
N GLU A 429 -10.69 -15.92 6.01
CA GLU A 429 -10.65 -16.06 7.47
C GLU A 429 -12.01 -16.49 8.04
N ILE A 430 -13.11 -15.92 7.54
CA ILE A 430 -14.47 -16.27 7.98
C ILE A 430 -14.85 -17.68 7.55
N VAL A 431 -14.59 -18.05 6.30
CA VAL A 431 -14.94 -19.37 5.75
C VAL A 431 -14.18 -20.49 6.46
N ASN A 432 -12.93 -20.25 6.85
CA ASN A 432 -12.13 -21.25 7.56
C ASN A 432 -12.34 -21.25 9.08
N ALA A 433 -13.28 -20.45 9.61
CA ALA A 433 -13.62 -20.36 11.02
C ALA A 433 -12.38 -20.28 11.93
N GLY A 434 -11.47 -19.35 11.60
CA GLY A 434 -10.19 -19.19 12.26
C GLY A 434 -10.32 -18.98 13.78
N LYS A 435 -9.29 -19.38 14.50
CA LYS A 435 -9.19 -19.06 15.93
C LYS A 435 -8.71 -17.61 16.06
N ILE A 436 -9.16 -16.92 17.13
CA ILE A 436 -8.65 -15.59 17.44
C ILE A 436 -7.11 -15.60 17.47
N ILE A 437 -6.50 -14.74 16.68
CA ILE A 437 -5.04 -14.62 16.58
C ILE A 437 -4.52 -13.94 17.84
N ARG A 438 -3.82 -14.70 18.66
CA ARG A 438 -3.33 -14.27 19.97
C ARG A 438 -1.88 -14.71 20.20
N PRO A 439 -0.88 -13.96 19.69
CA PRO A 439 0.51 -14.28 19.92
C PRO A 439 0.89 -14.14 21.39
N ALA A 440 1.92 -14.88 21.83
CA ALA A 440 2.45 -14.77 23.18
C ALA A 440 3.36 -13.54 23.34
N TYR A 441 3.14 -12.80 24.44
CA TYR A 441 4.04 -11.74 24.89
C TYR A 441 4.60 -12.09 26.27
N LYS A 442 5.92 -12.02 26.43
CA LYS A 442 6.57 -12.28 27.72
C LYS A 442 6.79 -10.98 28.48
N SER A 443 6.23 -10.89 29.68
CA SER A 443 6.55 -9.79 30.58
C SER A 443 7.98 -9.92 31.08
N VAL A 444 8.74 -8.87 30.99
CA VAL A 444 10.11 -8.73 31.53
C VAL A 444 10.18 -7.69 32.66
N ALA A 445 9.03 -7.15 33.07
CA ALA A 445 8.95 -6.22 34.20
C ALA A 445 9.26 -6.97 35.51
N GLN A 446 10.02 -6.36 36.38
CA GLN A 446 10.23 -6.85 37.75
C GLN A 446 8.95 -6.68 38.57
N ARG A 447 8.67 -7.63 39.44
CA ARG A 447 7.56 -7.49 40.41
C ARG A 447 7.87 -6.37 41.37
N LYS A 448 6.91 -5.50 41.64
CA LYS A 448 6.99 -4.37 42.57
C LYS A 448 5.77 -4.40 43.49
N GLU A 449 5.97 -3.96 44.73
CA GLU A 449 4.86 -3.75 45.64
C GLU A 449 4.15 -2.43 45.35
N TYR A 450 2.86 -2.39 45.65
CA TYR A 450 2.10 -1.14 45.57
C TYR A 450 2.40 -0.26 46.79
N ILE A 451 2.90 0.94 46.52
CA ILE A 451 3.14 1.93 47.58
C ILE A 451 1.98 2.92 47.59
N PRO A 452 1.26 3.10 48.73
CA PRO A 452 0.20 4.07 48.85
C PRO A 452 0.65 5.49 48.46
N LEU A 453 -0.24 6.28 47.86
CA LEU A 453 0.09 7.60 47.35
C LEU A 453 0.77 8.51 48.38
N SER A 454 0.26 8.48 49.63
CA SER A 454 0.81 9.26 50.73
C SER A 454 2.22 8.87 51.17
N MET A 455 2.73 7.73 50.71
CA MET A 455 4.08 7.21 51.02
C MET A 455 5.06 7.30 49.84
N ARG A 456 4.63 7.87 48.69
CA ARG A 456 5.47 8.09 47.51
C ARG A 456 6.22 9.40 47.68
N GLN A 457 7.52 9.36 47.38
CA GLN A 457 8.37 10.54 47.33
C GLN A 457 8.33 11.20 45.95
#